data_f909b12546c92aa37770238953e5bebf
#
_entry.id   f909b12546c92aa37770238953e5bebf
#
_cell.length_a   1.000
_cell.length_b   1.000
_cell.length_c   1.000
_cell.angle_alpha   90.00
_cell.angle_beta   90.00
_cell.angle_gamma   90.00
#
_symmetry.space_group_name_H-M   'P 1'
#
loop_
_entity.id
_entity.type
_entity.pdbx_description
1 polymer ?
#
loop_
_entity_poly.entity_id
_entity_poly.type
_entity_poly.pdbx_seq_one_letter_code
_entity_poly.pdbx_strand_id
1 'polypeptide(L)' 'MRNRDYELVKNGKYNMKAIMQRAWVYVRQYGYSLKSALRTSWVDARLAMDEYV' A
#
# COMPACT_ATOMS: atom_id res chain seq x y z
N MET A 1 -1.09 15.56 -6.73
CA MET A 1 -0.99 15.23 -6.54
C MET A 1 -0.95 14.54 -6.33
N ARG A 2 -0.78 14.27 -6.22
CA ARG A 2 -0.59 13.71 -5.96
C ARG A 2 -0.67 12.85 -5.50
N ASN A 3 -0.71 12.54 -5.14
CA ASN A 3 -0.56 11.88 -4.69
C ASN A 3 -0.88 10.98 -4.42
N ARG A 4 -1.17 10.67 -4.63
CA ARG A 4 -1.32 9.84 -4.52
C ARG A 4 -0.87 9.14 -3.78
N ASP A 5 -0.86 9.40 -3.39
CA ASP A 5 -0.21 8.84 -2.67
C ASP A 5 -0.62 8.17 -1.74
N TYR A 6 -0.84 7.53 -1.69
CA TYR A 6 -1.22 6.54 -0.87
C TYR A 6 -0.44 6.68 0.39
N GLU A 7 -0.95 7.35 1.34
CA GLU A 7 -0.37 7.33 2.66
C GLU A 7 -0.69 5.99 3.28
N LEU A 8 0.22 5.05 3.14
CA LEU A 8 0.02 3.70 3.67
C LEU A 8 0.02 3.70 5.19
N VAL A 9 0.70 4.67 5.78
CA VAL A 9 0.73 4.85 7.23
C VAL A 9 0.27 6.27 7.53
N LYS A 10 -0.68 6.40 8.43
CA LYS A 10 -1.21 7.71 8.80
C LYS A 10 -1.32 7.76 10.32
N ASN A 11 -0.70 8.76 10.93
CA ASN A 11 -0.74 8.98 12.38
C ASN A 11 -0.24 7.74 13.14
N GLY A 12 0.76 7.07 12.60
CA GLY A 12 1.34 5.90 13.25
C GLY A 12 0.50 4.64 13.12
N LYS A 13 -0.51 4.64 12.26
CA LYS A 13 -1.37 3.49 12.04
C LYS A 13 -1.41 3.14 10.57
N TYR A 14 -1.65 1.87 10.27
CA TYR A 14 -1.80 1.43 8.89
C TYR A 14 -3.09 1.99 8.33
N ASN A 15 -3.00 2.49 7.11
CA ASN A 15 -4.16 2.98 6.38
C ASN A 15 -4.68 1.87 5.48
N MET A 16 -5.65 1.11 5.98
CA MET A 16 -6.17 -0.06 5.26
C MET A 16 -6.70 0.30 3.89
N LYS A 17 -7.38 1.44 3.79
CA LYS A 17 -7.95 1.86 2.52
C LYS A 17 -6.87 2.09 1.47
N ALA A 18 -5.80 2.77 1.86
CA ALA A 18 -4.70 3.01 0.93
C ALA A 18 -3.98 1.72 0.56
N ILE A 19 -3.84 0.81 1.52
CA ILE A 19 -3.20 -0.48 1.25
C ILE A 19 -4.02 -1.26 0.21
N MET A 20 -5.34 -1.26 0.35
CA MET A 20 -6.20 -1.93 -0.62
C MET A 20 -6.11 -1.27 -1.98
N GLN A 21 -6.10 0.05 -2.03
CA GLN A 21 -5.98 0.75 -3.31
C GLN A 21 -4.66 0.43 -3.98
N ARG A 22 -3.59 0.35 -3.22
CA ARG A 22 -2.29 0.00 -3.77
C ARG A 22 -2.29 -1.43 -4.31
N ALA A 23 -2.98 -2.33 -3.63
CA ALA A 23 -3.10 -3.70 -4.12
C ALA A 23 -3.79 -3.72 -5.48
N TRP A 24 -4.85 -2.95 -5.65
CA TRP A 24 -5.53 -2.89 -6.94
C TRP A 24 -4.64 -2.34 -8.04
N VAL A 25 -3.77 -1.39 -7.71
CA VAL A 25 -2.81 -0.87 -8.68
C VAL A 25 -1.89 -2.00 -9.16
N TYR A 26 -1.40 -2.82 -8.24
CA TYR A 26 -0.54 -3.94 -8.63
C TYR A 26 -1.29 -4.93 -9.52
N VAL A 27 -2.55 -5.18 -9.22
CA VAL A 27 -3.35 -6.08 -10.03
C VAL A 27 -3.54 -5.51 -11.45
N ARG A 28 -3.89 -4.22 -11.53
CA ARG A 28 -4.21 -3.61 -12.82
C ARG A 28 -3.00 -3.34 -13.67
N GLN A 29 -1.93 -2.83 -13.07
CA GLN A 29 -0.80 -2.35 -13.85
C GLN A 29 0.26 -3.42 -14.05
N TYR A 30 0.41 -4.30 -13.08
CA TYR A 30 1.49 -5.28 -13.14
C TYR A 30 0.99 -6.70 -13.32
N GLY A 31 -0.31 -6.89 -13.34
CA GLY A 31 -0.87 -8.23 -13.55
C GLY A 31 -0.70 -9.18 -12.38
N TYR A 32 -0.48 -8.66 -11.20
CA TYR A 32 -0.35 -9.52 -10.02
C TYR A 32 -1.69 -10.16 -9.70
N SER A 33 -1.65 -11.37 -9.13
CA SER A 33 -2.86 -11.92 -8.54
C SER A 33 -3.23 -11.08 -7.32
N LEU A 34 -4.49 -11.13 -6.93
CA LEU A 34 -4.93 -10.35 -5.78
C LEU A 34 -4.14 -10.72 -4.52
N LYS A 35 -3.87 -12.01 -4.34
CA LYS A 35 -3.10 -12.46 -3.18
C LYS A 35 -1.71 -11.85 -3.17
N SER A 36 -1.02 -11.90 -4.31
CA SER A 36 0.33 -11.34 -4.42
C SER A 36 0.29 -9.81 -4.25
N ALA A 37 -0.72 -9.18 -4.83
CA ALA A 37 -0.85 -7.73 -4.72
C ALA A 37 -1.04 -7.29 -3.28
N LEU A 38 -1.89 -7.99 -2.54
CA LEU A 38 -2.12 -7.66 -1.14
C LEU A 38 -0.85 -7.86 -0.31
N ARG A 39 -0.15 -8.96 -0.56
CA ARG A 39 1.10 -9.22 0.16
C ARG A 39 2.11 -8.10 -0.11
N THR A 40 2.28 -7.73 -1.37
CA THR A 40 3.22 -6.68 -1.74
C THR A 40 2.82 -5.35 -1.12
N SER A 41 1.53 -5.04 -1.12
CA SER A 41 1.05 -3.80 -0.52
C SER A 41 1.33 -3.76 0.97
N TRP A 42 1.16 -4.87 1.66
CA TRP A 42 1.46 -4.93 3.08
C TRP A 42 2.96 -4.80 3.36
N VAL A 43 3.80 -5.36 2.50
CA VAL A 43 5.25 -5.18 2.62
C VAL A 43 5.57 -3.69 2.50
N ASP A 44 4.99 -3.03 1.51
CA ASP A 44 5.21 -1.59 1.33
C ASP A 44 4.74 -0.81 2.55
N ALA A 45 3.60 -1.20 3.11
CA ALA A 45 3.06 -0.52 4.28
C ALA A 45 3.97 -0.70 5.49
N ARG A 46 4.54 -1.89 5.65
CA ARG A 46 5.45 -2.15 6.77
C ARG A 46 6.72 -1.33 6.63
N LEU A 47 7.22 -1.20 5.41
CA LEU A 47 8.39 -0.36 5.18
C LEU A 47 8.09 1.09 5.50
N ALA A 48 6.90 1.56 5.12
CA ALA A 48 6.49 2.92 5.43
C ALA A 48 6.37 3.11 6.95
N MET A 49 5.87 2.10 7.65
CA MET A 49 5.76 2.17 9.10
C MET A 49 7.14 2.25 9.75
N ASP A 50 8.10 1.48 9.23
CA ASP A 50 9.46 1.53 9.76
C ASP A 50 10.09 2.91 9.60
N GLU A 51 9.72 3.61 8.54
CA GLU A 51 10.25 4.95 8.29
C GLU A 51 9.47 6.04 9.02
N TYR A 52 8.33 5.69 9.57
CA TYR A 52 7.49 6.65 10.28
C TYR A 52 8.11 6.93 11.65
N VAL A 53 8.29 8.19 11.97
CA VAL A 53 8.93 8.57 13.23
C VAL A 53 8.03 9.43 14.08
#